data_d1ddccae3e11231cc1bcab406b87aad8
#
_entry.id   d1ddccae3e11231cc1bcab406b87aad8
#
_cell.length_a   1.000
_cell.length_b   1.000
_cell.length_c   1.000
_cell.angle_alpha   90.00
_cell.angle_beta   90.00
_cell.angle_gamma   90.00
#
_symmetry.space_group_name_H-M   'P 1'
#
loop_
_entity.id
_entity.type
_entity.pdbx_description
1 polymer ?
#
loop_
_entity_poly.entity_id
_entity_poly.type
_entity_poly.pdbx_seq_one_letter_code
_entity_poly.pdbx_strand_id
1 'polypeptide(L)'
;MKSYPKKIQAAILVRQNSSLVIDEISLPQKLLKGQVLVKMFYSGICGSQLGEISGVKGKDKYLPHLLGHEGVGEVIDYGYKVSKVKKGDKVL
;
A
#
# COMPACT_ATOMS: atom_id res chain seq x y z
N MET A 1 5.80 20.06 9.39
CA MET A 1 5.31 18.85 10.12
C MET A 1 4.37 18.06 9.21
N LYS A 2 4.55 16.76 9.16
CA LYS A 2 3.67 15.91 8.35
C LYS A 2 2.34 15.69 9.07
N SER A 3 1.24 15.70 8.31
CA SER A 3 -0.11 15.52 8.83
C SER A 3 -0.55 14.07 8.92
N TYR A 4 0.36 13.13 8.70
CA TYR A 4 0.07 11.70 8.78
C TYR A 4 1.03 11.02 9.75
N PRO A 5 0.66 9.84 10.30
CA PRO A 5 1.49 9.17 11.31
C PRO A 5 2.78 8.63 10.71
N LYS A 6 3.79 8.45 11.57
CA LYS A 6 5.06 7.85 11.15
C LYS A 6 4.96 6.35 10.95
N LYS A 7 4.04 5.71 11.67
CA LYS A 7 3.86 4.24 11.64
C LYS A 7 2.38 3.91 11.57
N ILE A 8 2.05 2.83 10.89
CA ILE A 8 0.69 2.30 10.79
C ILE A 8 0.73 0.79 10.97
N GLN A 9 -0.42 0.21 11.31
CA GLN A 9 -0.57 -1.23 11.31
C GLN A 9 -0.90 -1.71 9.90
N ALA A 10 -0.37 -2.86 9.53
CA ALA A 10 -0.61 -3.45 8.22
C ALA A 10 -0.75 -4.96 8.32
N ALA A 11 -1.51 -5.53 7.39
CA ALA A 11 -1.59 -6.98 7.21
C ALA A 11 -0.54 -7.36 6.17
N ILE A 12 0.42 -8.16 6.57
CA ILE A 12 1.62 -8.43 5.77
C ILE A 12 1.65 -9.89 5.36
N LEU A 13 1.86 -10.15 4.07
CA LEU A 13 2.14 -11.50 3.58
C LEU A 13 3.62 -11.78 3.80
N VAL A 14 3.91 -12.55 4.84
CA VAL A 14 5.29 -12.90 5.20
C VAL A 14 5.70 -14.19 4.52
N ARG A 15 4.76 -15.13 4.41
CA ARG A 15 4.96 -16.44 3.82
C ARG A 15 3.69 -16.92 3.14
N GLN A 16 3.80 -17.52 1.96
CA GLN A 16 2.67 -18.08 1.24
C GLN A 16 2.05 -19.25 2.02
N ASN A 17 0.77 -19.48 1.82
CA ASN A 17 -0.01 -20.52 2.50
C ASN A 17 -0.02 -20.39 4.03
N SER A 18 0.09 -19.18 4.52
CA SER A 18 0.05 -18.87 5.96
C SER A 18 -0.87 -17.69 6.20
N SER A 19 -1.30 -17.52 7.45
CA SER A 19 -2.05 -16.34 7.84
C SER A 19 -1.22 -15.08 7.63
N LEU A 20 -1.88 -13.98 7.29
CA LEU A 20 -1.24 -12.68 7.24
C LEU A 20 -0.81 -12.28 8.65
N VAL A 21 0.29 -11.55 8.74
CA VAL A 21 0.80 -11.03 10.01
C VAL A 21 0.38 -9.58 10.15
N ILE A 22 -0.22 -9.23 11.28
CA ILE A 22 -0.55 -7.84 11.59
C ILE A 22 0.61 -7.25 12.38
N ASP A 23 1.26 -6.26 11.81
CA ASP A 23 2.41 -5.63 12.44
C ASP A 23 2.49 -4.18 12.02
N GLU A 24 3.38 -3.44 12.66
CA GLU A 24 3.63 -2.04 12.38
C GLU A 24 4.59 -1.88 11.23
N ILE A 25 4.30 -0.93 10.35
CA ILE A 25 5.23 -0.52 9.30
C ILE A 25 5.47 0.98 9.40
N SER A 26 6.64 1.41 8.97
CA SER A 26 6.99 2.83 8.94
C SER A 26 6.54 3.45 7.63
N LEU A 27 5.96 4.65 7.71
CA LEU A 27 5.65 5.44 6.52
C LEU A 27 6.82 6.35 6.20
N PRO A 28 7.08 6.61 4.90
CA PRO A 28 8.13 7.54 4.52
C PRO A 28 7.80 8.95 5.00
N GLN A 29 8.75 9.61 5.61
CA GLN A 29 8.59 11.00 6.05
C GLN A 29 8.98 11.98 4.95
N LYS A 30 9.68 11.52 3.92
CA LYS A 30 10.03 12.28 2.74
C LYS A 30 9.75 11.42 1.50
N LEU A 31 8.87 11.90 0.64
CA LEU A 31 8.55 11.20 -0.60
C LEU A 31 9.60 11.48 -1.66
N LEU A 32 9.92 10.46 -2.43
CA LEU A 32 10.88 10.54 -3.52
C LEU A 32 10.21 11.10 -4.78
N LYS A 33 11.02 11.37 -5.80
CA LYS A 33 10.55 11.86 -7.10
C LYS A 33 9.45 10.94 -7.65
N GLY A 34 8.32 11.53 -8.00
CA GLY A 34 7.21 10.81 -8.62
C GLY A 34 6.33 10.01 -7.66
N GLN A 35 6.66 9.97 -6.38
CA GLN A 35 5.85 9.24 -5.39
C GLN A 35 4.67 10.05 -4.91
N VAL A 36 3.57 9.37 -4.63
CA VAL A 36 2.34 9.97 -4.10
C VAL A 36 1.91 9.14 -2.90
N LEU A 37 1.55 9.81 -1.81
CA LEU A 37 0.98 9.15 -0.63
C LEU A 37 -0.53 9.37 -0.63
N VAL A 38 -1.28 8.28 -0.58
CA VAL A 38 -2.73 8.28 -0.66
C VAL A 38 -3.32 7.71 0.62
N LYS A 39 -4.29 8.43 1.21
CA LYS A 39 -5.09 7.90 2.31
C LYS A 39 -6.25 7.14 1.70
N MET A 40 -6.29 5.84 1.90
CA MET A 40 -7.32 4.98 1.32
C MET A 40 -8.61 5.06 2.12
N PHE A 41 -9.73 5.17 1.41
CA PHE A 41 -11.06 5.11 2.01
C PHE A 41 -11.64 3.70 1.90
N TYR A 42 -11.44 3.04 0.76
CA TYR A 42 -11.93 1.70 0.48
C TYR A 42 -10.89 0.93 -0.31
N SER A 43 -10.80 -0.35 -0.03
CA SER A 43 -9.93 -1.26 -0.77
C SER A 43 -10.69 -2.57 -0.99
N GLY A 44 -10.69 -3.07 -2.24
CA GLY A 44 -11.32 -4.34 -2.57
C GLY A 44 -10.38 -5.52 -2.36
N ILE A 45 -10.98 -6.68 -2.16
CA ILE A 45 -10.27 -7.95 -2.15
C ILE A 45 -10.66 -8.71 -3.40
N CYS A 46 -9.69 -9.13 -4.19
CA CYS A 46 -9.98 -9.87 -5.42
C CYS A 46 -9.28 -11.24 -5.41
N GLY A 47 -9.66 -12.08 -6.38
CA GLY A 47 -9.13 -13.44 -6.47
C GLY A 47 -7.61 -13.50 -6.65
N SER A 48 -7.01 -12.50 -7.28
CA SER A 48 -5.55 -12.48 -7.46
C SER A 48 -4.80 -12.37 -6.13
N GLN A 49 -5.35 -11.65 -5.15
CA GLN A 49 -4.76 -11.57 -3.81
C GLN A 49 -4.83 -12.92 -3.09
N LEU A 50 -5.96 -13.62 -3.20
CA LEU A 50 -6.08 -14.95 -2.64
C LEU A 50 -5.11 -15.92 -3.30
N GLY A 51 -4.91 -15.79 -4.61
CA GLY A 51 -3.93 -16.58 -5.35
C GLY A 51 -2.50 -16.32 -4.90
N GLU A 52 -2.16 -15.08 -4.60
CA GLU A 52 -0.84 -14.71 -4.08
C GLU A 52 -0.60 -15.34 -2.72
N ILE A 53 -1.58 -15.32 -1.83
CA ILE A 53 -1.47 -15.93 -0.49
C ILE A 53 -1.29 -17.43 -0.61
N SER A 54 -2.05 -18.10 -1.47
CA SER A 54 -2.01 -19.54 -1.62
C SER A 54 -0.83 -20.06 -2.43
N GLY A 55 -0.15 -19.18 -3.17
CA GLY A 55 0.98 -19.58 -3.99
C GLY A 55 0.60 -20.24 -5.30
N VAL A 56 -0.65 -20.10 -5.76
CA VAL A 56 -1.15 -20.71 -7.00
C VAL A 56 -0.30 -20.29 -8.21
N LYS A 57 0.18 -19.05 -8.22
CA LYS A 57 0.97 -18.50 -9.32
C LYS A 57 2.47 -18.78 -9.18
N GLY A 58 2.87 -19.57 -8.18
CA GLY A 58 4.25 -19.90 -7.93
C GLY A 58 4.83 -19.16 -6.73
N LYS A 59 6.14 -19.28 -6.52
CA LYS A 59 6.81 -18.69 -5.39
C LYS A 59 6.87 -17.17 -5.51
N ASP A 60 6.47 -16.47 -4.47
CA ASP A 60 6.55 -15.03 -4.40
C ASP A 60 7.98 -14.58 -4.08
N LYS A 61 8.57 -13.82 -4.99
CA LYS A 61 9.95 -13.33 -4.86
C LYS A 61 10.08 -12.09 -3.99
N TYR A 62 8.96 -11.46 -3.65
CA TYR A 62 8.93 -10.13 -3.00
C TYR A 62 8.44 -10.18 -1.57
N LEU A 63 8.47 -11.35 -0.94
CA LEU A 63 8.08 -11.49 0.45
C LEU A 63 9.09 -10.83 1.40
N PRO A 64 8.65 -10.22 2.49
CA PRO A 64 7.25 -9.95 2.82
C PRO A 64 6.69 -8.79 2.00
N HIS A 65 5.39 -8.82 1.67
CA HIS A 65 4.79 -7.69 0.99
C HIS A 65 3.35 -7.44 1.44
N LEU A 66 2.88 -6.25 1.15
CA LEU A 66 1.50 -5.84 1.40
C LEU A 66 0.66 -6.21 0.19
N LEU A 67 -0.57 -6.66 0.45
CA LEU A 67 -1.50 -7.02 -0.60
C LEU A 67 -2.48 -5.89 -0.85
N GLY A 68 -3.01 -5.84 -2.06
CA GLY A 68 -4.02 -4.87 -2.46
C GLY A 68 -3.58 -4.12 -3.71
N HIS A 69 -4.50 -3.99 -4.67
CA HIS A 69 -4.21 -3.32 -5.92
C HIS A 69 -5.39 -2.49 -6.44
N GLU A 70 -6.47 -2.40 -5.67
CA GLU A 70 -7.62 -1.60 -6.06
C GLU A 70 -8.19 -0.88 -4.84
N GLY A 71 -8.67 0.32 -5.06
CA GLY A 71 -9.24 1.11 -3.98
C GLY A 71 -9.50 2.54 -4.40
N VAL A 72 -10.06 3.30 -3.47
CA VAL A 72 -10.36 4.73 -3.65
C VAL A 72 -9.76 5.47 -2.47
N GLY A 73 -9.11 6.57 -2.74
CA GLY A 73 -8.49 7.36 -1.70
C GLY A 73 -8.30 8.82 -2.06
N GLU A 74 -7.62 9.52 -1.17
CA GLU A 74 -7.32 10.93 -1.33
C GLU A 74 -5.81 11.15 -1.22
N VAL A 75 -5.26 11.95 -2.12
CA VAL A 75 -3.85 12.32 -2.09
C VAL A 75 -3.59 13.20 -0.87
N ILE A 76 -2.70 12.79 0.01
CA ILE A 76 -2.35 13.55 1.22
C ILE A 76 -0.94 14.12 1.17
N ASP A 77 -0.09 13.60 0.30
CA ASP A 77 1.25 14.17 0.07
C ASP A 77 1.80 13.68 -1.26
N TYR A 78 2.80 14.37 -1.80
CA TYR A 78 3.45 13.95 -3.04
C TYR A 78 4.89 14.43 -3.07
N GLY A 79 5.74 13.70 -3.80
CA GLY A 79 7.13 14.06 -4.01
C GLY A 79 7.29 15.06 -5.15
N TYR A 80 8.50 15.49 -5.41
CA TYR A 80 8.74 16.43 -6.50
C TYR A 80 8.58 15.73 -7.87
N LYS A 81 8.36 16.53 -8.91
CA LYS A 81 8.04 16.07 -10.28
C LYS A 81 6.67 15.41 -10.40
N VAL A 82 5.82 15.49 -9.37
CA VAL A 82 4.43 15.07 -9.46
C VAL A 82 3.61 16.25 -9.96
N SER A 83 2.95 16.11 -11.11
CA SER A 83 2.18 17.19 -11.74
C SER A 83 0.72 16.84 -12.04
N LYS A 84 0.39 15.54 -12.10
CA LYS A 84 -0.96 15.09 -12.49
C LYS A 84 -1.96 15.10 -11.35
N VAL A 85 -1.49 15.11 -10.11
CA VAL A 85 -2.34 15.12 -8.91
C VAL A 85 -1.82 16.14 -7.93
N LYS A 86 -2.69 16.56 -7.01
CA LYS A 86 -2.36 17.48 -5.92
C LYS A 86 -3.05 17.03 -4.64
N LYS A 87 -2.65 17.59 -3.51
CA LYS A 87 -3.28 17.28 -2.21
C LYS A 87 -4.77 17.53 -2.28
N GLY A 88 -5.54 16.60 -1.74
CA GLY A 88 -6.99 16.66 -1.74
C GLY A 88 -7.66 15.97 -2.92
N ASP A 89 -6.91 15.62 -3.97
CA ASP A 89 -7.48 14.91 -5.12
C ASP A 89 -7.95 13.51 -4.72
N LYS A 90 -9.13 13.14 -5.21
CA LYS A 90 -9.65 11.78 -5.08
C LYS A 90 -9.11 10.94 -6.22
N VAL A 91 -8.63 9.75 -5.91
CA VAL A 91 -7.98 8.86 -6.90
C VAL A 91 -8.47 7.42 -6.75
N LEU A 92 -8.36 6.68 -7.83
CA LEU A 92 -8.64 5.25 -7.90
C LEU A 92 -7.36 4.45 -7.98
#